data_06027a7dd03356d30cb72c57550ff957
#
_entry.id   06027a7dd03356d30cb72c57550ff957
#
_cell.length_a   1.000
_cell.length_b   1.000
_cell.length_c   1.000
_cell.angle_alpha   90.00
_cell.angle_beta   90.00
_cell.angle_gamma   90.00
#
_symmetry.space_group_name_H-M   'P 1'
#
loop_
_entity.id
_entity.type
_entity.pdbx_description
1 polymer ?
#
loop_
_entity_poly.entity_id
_entity_poly.type
_entity_poly.pdbx_seq_one_letter_code
_entity_poly.pdbx_strand_id
1 'polypeptide(L)'
;MAAQASWGLAMAKSTKRAPGAAPAKPAVKRTRKVAAPVAAVSPPEPAPPPPASPARRGLALARLALDRTAVLFIGLVVGAAIYGSFIVDRSARAVPVGGPIGVSPHTAKPGAAGQSAVPAGIDCAVPFYPRLLKTVAKGDPITVGVFGDSFGEGIWAALYWTLPKSEHYQVIKFAERSTGFTRYQSLNLEDKAATDIAAQPVDIAVISFGANDTQGIYDDGHVYPLLSPGWKAAYGRRVARYIALLRAQGAMVYWVGLPKMRNPQFDSQIAAMNDFYSGEMAALDVPFLPTEALSVDDQGQFSIRLVDPKTRKDEIMRADDGIHMSIPGYERITGPLVQRIRTYVASSRDMAATIFPVRSGSQQLASANGRGP
;
A
#
# COMPACT_ATOMS: atom_id res chain seq x y z
N MET A 1 -58.59 -32.27 -15.67
CA MET A 1 -59.36 -31.23 -16.37
C MET A 1 -58.36 -30.20 -16.80
N ALA A 2 -57.82 -30.30 -18.04
CA ALA A 2 -58.27 -29.75 -19.32
C ALA A 2 -58.43 -28.22 -19.19
N ALA A 3 -57.72 -27.35 -19.91
CA ALA A 3 -57.59 -27.30 -21.36
C ALA A 3 -56.38 -26.42 -21.78
N GLN A 4 -55.79 -26.87 -22.88
CA GLN A 4 -54.93 -26.18 -23.82
C GLN A 4 -55.68 -25.10 -24.58
N ALA A 5 -54.99 -24.08 -25.10
CA ALA A 5 -55.32 -23.42 -26.35
C ALA A 5 -54.09 -22.78 -26.99
N SER A 6 -53.67 -23.33 -28.08
CA SER A 6 -52.76 -22.89 -29.13
C SER A 6 -53.47 -22.01 -30.15
N TRP A 7 -52.79 -21.01 -30.75
CA TRP A 7 -53.02 -20.41 -32.11
C TRP A 7 -51.68 -19.76 -32.47
N GLY A 8 -50.98 -19.96 -33.53
CA GLY A 8 -51.24 -20.51 -34.87
C GLY A 8 -51.31 -19.39 -35.92
N LEU A 9 -50.24 -19.26 -36.71
CA LEU A 9 -50.11 -18.83 -38.12
C LEU A 9 -50.66 -17.43 -38.56
N ALA A 10 -49.82 -16.67 -39.28
CA ALA A 10 -49.91 -16.50 -40.71
C ALA A 10 -48.83 -15.59 -41.31
N MET A 11 -48.28 -16.08 -42.42
CA MET A 11 -47.39 -15.42 -43.39
C MET A 11 -48.11 -14.31 -44.17
N ALA A 12 -47.37 -13.28 -44.63
CA ALA A 12 -47.60 -12.66 -45.94
C ALA A 12 -46.31 -12.07 -46.50
N LYS A 13 -45.87 -12.63 -47.61
CA LYS A 13 -44.88 -12.10 -48.56
C LYS A 13 -45.55 -10.99 -49.38
N SER A 14 -44.82 -9.86 -49.60
CA SER A 14 -45.15 -8.96 -50.69
C SER A 14 -43.88 -8.51 -51.39
N THR A 15 -43.73 -8.99 -52.61
CA THR A 15 -42.76 -8.59 -53.62
C THR A 15 -43.27 -7.34 -54.34
N LYS A 16 -42.44 -6.29 -54.46
CA LYS A 16 -42.59 -5.23 -55.46
C LYS A 16 -41.25 -4.99 -56.18
N ARG A 17 -41.33 -5.21 -57.49
CA ARG A 17 -40.32 -5.10 -58.54
C ARG A 17 -40.10 -3.63 -58.90
N ALA A 18 -38.82 -3.24 -59.10
CA ALA A 18 -38.39 -1.97 -59.65
C ALA A 18 -38.22 -2.02 -61.19
N PRO A 19 -38.32 -0.92 -61.89
CA PRO A 19 -37.93 -0.92 -63.33
C PRO A 19 -36.57 -0.23 -63.54
N GLY A 20 -35.78 -0.85 -64.36
CA GLY A 20 -34.93 -0.41 -65.44
C GLY A 20 -33.97 0.78 -65.25
N ALA A 21 -32.68 0.45 -65.30
CA ALA A 21 -31.64 1.42 -65.67
C ALA A 21 -30.71 0.81 -66.74
N ALA A 22 -30.34 1.65 -67.71
CA ALA A 22 -29.62 1.33 -68.93
C ALA A 22 -28.12 1.02 -68.69
N PRO A 23 -27.41 0.38 -69.66
CA PRO A 23 -26.06 -0.15 -69.45
C PRO A 23 -24.98 0.94 -69.56
N ALA A 24 -24.08 0.93 -68.62
CA ALA A 24 -22.88 1.79 -68.60
C ALA A 24 -21.73 1.12 -69.38
N LYS A 25 -20.97 1.93 -70.08
CA LYS A 25 -19.83 1.59 -70.91
C LYS A 25 -18.66 1.01 -70.11
N PRO A 26 -17.81 0.15 -70.67
CA PRO A 26 -16.69 -0.48 -69.93
C PRO A 26 -15.56 0.53 -69.70
N ALA A 27 -15.13 0.66 -68.46
CA ALA A 27 -13.98 1.43 -68.04
C ALA A 27 -12.68 0.67 -68.31
N VAL A 28 -11.77 1.35 -69.02
CA VAL A 28 -10.41 0.88 -69.33
C VAL A 28 -9.60 0.75 -68.02
N LYS A 29 -9.19 -0.45 -67.70
CA LYS A 29 -8.25 -0.69 -66.60
C LYS A 29 -6.86 -0.18 -66.94
N ARG A 30 -6.48 0.99 -66.39
CA ARG A 30 -5.08 1.42 -66.31
C ARG A 30 -4.38 0.61 -65.19
N THR A 31 -3.56 -0.32 -65.58
CA THR A 31 -2.65 -1.03 -64.65
C THR A 31 -1.57 -0.05 -64.21
N ARG A 32 -1.69 0.41 -62.97
CA ARG A 32 -0.66 1.18 -62.28
C ARG A 32 0.39 0.19 -61.75
N LYS A 33 1.58 0.17 -62.38
CA LYS A 33 2.73 -0.60 -61.94
C LYS A 33 3.14 -0.12 -60.57
N VAL A 34 2.84 -0.87 -59.51
CA VAL A 34 3.29 -0.60 -58.17
C VAL A 34 4.76 -0.96 -58.07
N ALA A 35 5.62 0.02 -57.85
CA ALA A 35 7.03 -0.19 -57.55
C ALA A 35 7.15 -0.95 -56.24
N ALA A 36 8.00 -1.96 -56.18
CA ALA A 36 8.31 -2.71 -54.98
C ALA A 36 8.92 -1.77 -53.89
N PRO A 37 8.56 -1.96 -52.63
CA PRO A 37 9.17 -1.17 -51.55
C PRO A 37 10.67 -1.48 -51.46
N VAL A 38 11.48 -0.44 -51.53
CA VAL A 38 12.91 -0.50 -51.25
C VAL A 38 13.05 -0.91 -49.79
N ALA A 39 13.73 -2.03 -49.55
CA ALA A 39 14.06 -2.51 -48.24
C ALA A 39 14.85 -1.42 -47.46
N ALA A 40 14.31 -0.95 -46.35
CA ALA A 40 15.01 -0.05 -45.43
C ALA A 40 16.24 -0.79 -44.87
N VAL A 41 17.43 -0.32 -45.23
CA VAL A 41 18.68 -0.78 -44.62
C VAL A 41 18.68 -0.32 -43.19
N SER A 42 18.62 -1.25 -42.25
CA SER A 42 18.79 -0.95 -40.82
C SER A 42 20.19 -0.35 -40.58
N PRO A 43 20.34 0.68 -39.74
CA PRO A 43 21.65 1.18 -39.39
C PRO A 43 22.48 0.08 -38.69
N PRO A 44 23.81 0.03 -38.90
CA PRO A 44 24.66 -0.96 -38.28
C PRO A 44 24.58 -0.86 -36.76
N GLU A 45 24.46 -2.02 -36.11
CA GLU A 45 24.48 -2.17 -34.66
C GLU A 45 25.81 -1.62 -34.10
N PRO A 46 25.79 -0.79 -33.03
CA PRO A 46 27.04 -0.27 -32.45
C PRO A 46 27.88 -1.45 -31.92
N ALA A 47 29.17 -1.41 -32.26
CA ALA A 47 30.12 -2.43 -31.84
C ALA A 47 30.14 -2.56 -30.30
N PRO A 48 30.24 -3.80 -29.77
CA PRO A 48 30.27 -4.02 -28.33
C PRO A 48 31.51 -3.33 -27.72
N PRO A 49 31.39 -2.74 -26.51
CA PRO A 49 32.52 -2.10 -25.84
C PRO A 49 33.65 -3.11 -25.58
N PRO A 50 34.91 -2.70 -25.67
CA PRO A 50 36.05 -3.59 -25.44
C PRO A 50 36.00 -4.17 -24.02
N PRO A 51 36.43 -5.42 -23.79
CA PRO A 51 36.43 -6.05 -22.49
C PRO A 51 37.35 -5.28 -21.54
N ALA A 52 36.81 -4.98 -20.33
CA ALA A 52 37.56 -4.27 -19.30
C ALA A 52 38.85 -5.02 -18.92
N SER A 53 39.97 -4.32 -18.80
CA SER A 53 41.25 -4.90 -18.45
C SER A 53 41.20 -5.60 -17.08
N PRO A 54 41.94 -6.71 -16.88
CA PRO A 54 41.90 -7.48 -15.62
C PRO A 54 42.24 -6.65 -14.36
N ALA A 55 43.08 -5.62 -14.49
CA ALA A 55 43.42 -4.70 -13.40
C ALA A 55 42.20 -3.86 -12.92
N ARG A 56 41.34 -3.42 -13.83
CA ARG A 56 40.12 -2.68 -13.47
C ARG A 56 39.05 -3.58 -12.78
N ARG A 57 38.98 -4.87 -13.16
CA ARG A 57 38.06 -5.84 -12.49
C ARG A 57 38.50 -6.15 -11.07
N GLY A 58 39.81 -6.29 -10.81
CA GLY A 58 40.38 -6.51 -9.47
C GLY A 58 40.07 -5.33 -8.52
N LEU A 59 40.23 -4.09 -9.01
CA LEU A 59 39.97 -2.89 -8.20
C LEU A 59 38.47 -2.72 -7.87
N ALA A 60 37.57 -3.07 -8.80
CA ALA A 60 36.11 -3.02 -8.58
C ALA A 60 35.66 -4.08 -7.57
N LEU A 61 36.19 -5.31 -7.65
CA LEU A 61 35.90 -6.38 -6.69
C LEU A 61 36.47 -6.07 -5.31
N ALA A 62 37.65 -5.48 -5.20
CA ALA A 62 38.24 -5.07 -3.92
C ALA A 62 37.44 -3.93 -3.25
N ARG A 63 36.95 -2.94 -4.01
CA ARG A 63 36.05 -1.90 -3.50
C ARG A 63 34.71 -2.46 -3.05
N LEU A 64 34.11 -3.38 -3.79
CA LEU A 64 32.86 -4.03 -3.42
C LEU A 64 33.01 -4.88 -2.14
N ALA A 65 34.15 -5.56 -1.94
CA ALA A 65 34.41 -6.33 -0.73
C ALA A 65 34.63 -5.42 0.51
N LEU A 66 35.35 -4.30 0.35
CA LEU A 66 35.54 -3.31 1.42
C LEU A 66 34.23 -2.62 1.83
N ASP A 67 33.39 -2.31 0.87
CA ASP A 67 32.08 -1.67 1.13
C ASP A 67 31.14 -2.61 1.89
N ARG A 68 31.10 -3.88 1.54
CA ARG A 68 30.30 -4.89 2.25
C ARG A 68 30.80 -5.20 3.65
N THR A 69 32.12 -5.23 3.89
CA THR A 69 32.69 -5.42 5.22
C THR A 69 32.42 -4.21 6.14
N ALA A 70 32.50 -2.99 5.64
CA ALA A 70 32.16 -1.79 6.40
C ALA A 70 30.68 -1.78 6.84
N VAL A 71 29.77 -2.15 5.95
CA VAL A 71 28.33 -2.26 6.26
C VAL A 71 28.05 -3.34 7.32
N LEU A 72 28.74 -4.48 7.25
CA LEU A 72 28.61 -5.55 8.26
C LEU A 72 29.15 -5.12 9.63
N PHE A 73 30.26 -4.39 9.70
CA PHE A 73 30.79 -3.87 10.96
C PHE A 73 29.90 -2.80 11.58
N ILE A 74 29.39 -1.88 10.79
CA ILE A 74 28.43 -0.86 11.25
C ILE A 74 27.14 -1.53 11.75
N GLY A 75 26.62 -2.52 11.03
CA GLY A 75 25.45 -3.29 11.44
C GLY A 75 25.65 -4.05 12.76
N LEU A 76 26.84 -4.63 12.98
CA LEU A 76 27.16 -5.36 14.20
C LEU A 76 27.31 -4.43 15.42
N VAL A 77 27.92 -3.26 15.25
CA VAL A 77 28.07 -2.26 16.32
C VAL A 77 26.72 -1.64 16.70
N VAL A 78 25.89 -1.29 15.71
CA VAL A 78 24.54 -0.76 15.95
C VAL A 78 23.64 -1.82 16.56
N GLY A 79 23.71 -3.07 16.09
CA GLY A 79 22.96 -4.19 16.64
C GLY A 79 23.32 -4.50 18.09
N ALA A 80 24.61 -4.46 18.44
CA ALA A 80 25.08 -4.68 19.81
C ALA A 80 24.66 -3.53 20.76
N ALA A 81 24.67 -2.28 20.29
CA ALA A 81 24.22 -1.13 21.06
C ALA A 81 22.69 -1.18 21.35
N ILE A 82 21.90 -1.57 20.35
CA ILE A 82 20.45 -1.73 20.50
C ILE A 82 20.13 -2.92 21.44
N TYR A 83 20.81 -4.06 21.27
CA TYR A 83 20.62 -5.25 22.09
C TYR A 83 21.01 -4.99 23.56
N GLY A 84 22.12 -4.29 23.80
CA GLY A 84 22.55 -3.89 25.14
C GLY A 84 21.55 -2.96 25.85
N SER A 85 20.92 -2.04 25.15
CA SER A 85 19.91 -1.13 25.69
C SER A 85 18.63 -1.87 26.13
N PHE A 86 18.23 -2.92 25.41
CA PHE A 86 17.05 -3.74 25.74
C PHE A 86 17.24 -4.66 26.93
N ILE A 87 18.49 -5.10 27.26
CA ILE A 87 18.76 -6.00 28.38
C ILE A 87 18.83 -5.23 29.71
N VAL A 88 19.34 -4.02 29.70
CA VAL A 88 19.50 -3.20 30.93
C VAL A 88 18.15 -2.77 31.50
N ASP A 89 17.12 -2.60 30.69
CA ASP A 89 15.81 -2.08 31.14
C ASP A 89 14.85 -3.17 31.68
N ARG A 90 15.16 -4.45 31.47
CA ARG A 90 14.33 -5.58 31.97
C ARG A 90 14.62 -6.03 33.40
N SER A 91 15.68 -5.54 34.03
CA SER A 91 16.09 -5.98 35.38
C SER A 91 15.43 -5.21 36.53
N ALA A 92 14.59 -4.24 36.28
CA ALA A 92 14.10 -3.30 37.30
C ALA A 92 12.59 -3.18 37.44
N ARG A 93 11.79 -4.26 37.22
CA ARG A 93 10.39 -4.25 37.69
C ARG A 93 9.85 -5.66 37.88
N ALA A 94 10.11 -6.25 39.06
CA ALA A 94 9.29 -7.33 39.60
C ALA A 94 8.11 -6.69 40.36
N VAL A 95 6.89 -6.86 39.86
CA VAL A 95 5.64 -6.49 40.56
C VAL A 95 5.04 -7.76 41.17
N PRO A 96 4.58 -7.74 42.43
CA PRO A 96 4.11 -8.94 43.13
C PRO A 96 2.77 -9.46 42.59
N VAL A 97 2.68 -10.78 42.51
CA VAL A 97 1.50 -11.57 42.11
C VAL A 97 0.45 -11.47 43.21
N GLY A 98 -0.68 -10.86 42.96
CA GLY A 98 -1.90 -10.87 43.78
C GLY A 98 -2.96 -11.79 43.17
N GLY A 99 -3.64 -12.54 44.00
CA GLY A 99 -4.44 -13.74 43.79
C GLY A 99 -5.70 -13.66 42.90
N PRO A 100 -6.47 -14.75 42.79
CA PRO A 100 -7.43 -14.98 41.70
C PRO A 100 -8.76 -14.22 41.88
N ILE A 101 -9.20 -13.51 40.86
CA ILE A 101 -10.53 -12.91 40.78
C ILE A 101 -11.40 -13.78 39.87
N GLY A 102 -12.54 -14.22 40.43
CA GLY A 102 -13.51 -15.10 39.79
C GLY A 102 -14.16 -14.51 38.54
N VAL A 103 -14.30 -15.33 37.53
CA VAL A 103 -15.02 -15.04 36.28
C VAL A 103 -16.46 -15.51 36.43
N SER A 104 -17.41 -14.59 36.40
CA SER A 104 -18.84 -14.88 36.20
C SER A 104 -19.20 -14.74 34.72
N PRO A 105 -19.94 -15.70 34.14
CA PRO A 105 -20.33 -15.61 32.74
C PRO A 105 -21.56 -14.72 32.57
N HIS A 106 -21.41 -13.58 31.90
CA HIS A 106 -22.56 -12.78 31.44
C HIS A 106 -22.95 -13.26 30.03
N THR A 107 -24.11 -13.88 29.94
CA THR A 107 -24.85 -14.15 28.72
C THR A 107 -25.31 -12.82 28.10
N ALA A 108 -24.76 -12.46 26.95
CA ALA A 108 -25.21 -11.32 26.15
C ALA A 108 -26.27 -11.78 25.13
N LYS A 109 -27.44 -11.13 25.19
CA LYS A 109 -28.55 -11.24 24.29
C LYS A 109 -28.26 -10.48 22.97
N PRO A 110 -28.63 -10.99 21.78
CA PRO A 110 -28.38 -10.25 20.54
C PRO A 110 -29.43 -9.13 20.40
N GLY A 111 -28.94 -7.92 20.31
CA GLY A 111 -29.75 -6.72 20.09
C GLY A 111 -29.11 -5.79 19.07
N ALA A 112 -29.87 -5.52 18.02
CA ALA A 112 -29.85 -4.38 17.11
C ALA A 112 -28.50 -3.91 16.55
N ALA A 113 -28.32 -4.10 15.24
CA ALA A 113 -27.29 -3.46 14.42
C ALA A 113 -27.45 -1.93 14.45
N GLY A 114 -26.78 -1.29 15.39
CA GLY A 114 -26.53 0.14 15.36
C GLY A 114 -25.27 0.38 14.55
N GLN A 115 -25.34 1.30 13.61
CA GLN A 115 -24.19 1.83 12.88
C GLN A 115 -23.15 2.32 13.90
N SER A 116 -22.15 1.49 14.17
CA SER A 116 -20.97 1.94 14.91
C SER A 116 -20.15 2.82 13.97
N ALA A 117 -20.42 4.13 14.03
CA ALA A 117 -19.42 5.10 13.66
C ALA A 117 -18.14 4.72 14.42
N VAL A 118 -17.09 4.32 13.69
CA VAL A 118 -15.76 4.11 14.27
C VAL A 118 -15.42 5.41 14.99
N PRO A 119 -15.24 5.41 16.32
CA PRO A 119 -14.82 6.62 17.00
C PRO A 119 -13.51 7.04 16.35
N ALA A 120 -13.39 8.30 15.98
CA ALA A 120 -12.13 8.93 15.67
C ALA A 120 -11.33 9.01 16.99
N GLY A 121 -10.94 7.83 17.51
CA GLY A 121 -10.04 7.70 18.64
C GLY A 121 -8.70 8.26 18.15
N ILE A 122 -8.31 9.37 18.73
CA ILE A 122 -6.93 9.85 18.69
C ILE A 122 -6.08 8.63 19.03
N ASP A 123 -5.17 8.23 18.14
CA ASP A 123 -4.14 7.22 18.43
C ASP A 123 -3.18 7.77 19.47
N CYS A 124 -3.70 8.04 20.68
CA CYS A 124 -2.95 8.62 21.79
C CYS A 124 -1.83 7.71 22.32
N ALA A 125 -1.76 6.47 21.79
CA ALA A 125 -0.75 5.48 22.13
C ALA A 125 0.38 5.35 21.10
N VAL A 126 0.28 6.03 19.94
CA VAL A 126 1.32 5.94 18.92
C VAL A 126 2.48 6.85 19.26
N PRO A 127 3.71 6.32 19.41
CA PRO A 127 4.86 7.14 19.76
C PRO A 127 5.18 8.14 18.65
N PHE A 128 5.60 9.36 19.04
CA PHE A 128 6.08 10.34 18.08
C PHE A 128 7.44 9.94 17.54
N TYR A 129 7.55 9.84 16.22
CA TYR A 129 8.80 9.48 15.58
C TYR A 129 9.70 10.72 15.39
N PRO A 130 10.98 10.65 15.79
CA PRO A 130 11.90 11.80 15.78
C PRO A 130 12.08 12.40 14.37
N ARG A 131 11.94 11.59 13.31
CA ARG A 131 12.04 12.05 11.94
C ARG A 131 10.91 13.02 11.62
N LEU A 132 9.64 12.62 11.85
CA LEU A 132 8.48 13.48 11.59
C LEU A 132 8.52 14.76 12.42
N LEU A 133 8.92 14.68 13.72
CA LEU A 133 9.07 15.86 14.57
C LEU A 133 10.07 16.87 13.98
N LYS A 134 11.20 16.39 13.43
CA LYS A 134 12.19 17.25 12.76
C LYS A 134 11.64 17.85 11.46
N THR A 135 10.92 17.04 10.65
CA THR A 135 10.30 17.48 9.39
C THR A 135 9.30 18.62 9.67
N VAL A 136 8.37 18.42 10.64
CA VAL A 136 7.37 19.45 10.96
C VAL A 136 7.98 20.68 11.62
N ALA A 137 9.02 20.54 12.45
CA ALA A 137 9.73 21.65 13.07
C ALA A 137 10.44 22.56 12.05
N LYS A 138 10.93 21.99 10.95
CA LYS A 138 11.56 22.71 9.84
C LYS A 138 10.54 23.32 8.87
N GLY A 139 9.28 22.90 8.91
CA GLY A 139 8.28 23.25 7.92
C GLY A 139 8.49 22.55 6.56
N ASP A 140 9.29 21.47 6.52
CA ASP A 140 9.52 20.68 5.33
C ASP A 140 8.24 19.89 4.93
N PRO A 141 8.06 19.52 3.65
CA PRO A 141 6.98 18.66 3.22
C PRO A 141 7.04 17.29 3.92
N ILE A 142 5.88 16.81 4.37
CA ILE A 142 5.75 15.50 5.01
C ILE A 142 5.74 14.43 3.93
N THR A 143 6.69 13.51 3.98
CA THR A 143 6.84 12.43 3.01
C THR A 143 6.03 11.21 3.43
N VAL A 144 5.07 10.80 2.58
CA VAL A 144 4.22 9.61 2.77
C VAL A 144 4.57 8.59 1.71
N GLY A 145 5.29 7.53 2.09
CA GLY A 145 5.63 6.42 1.19
C GLY A 145 4.54 5.37 1.20
N VAL A 146 4.08 4.95 0.02
CA VAL A 146 3.07 3.88 -0.12
C VAL A 146 3.72 2.64 -0.70
N PHE A 147 3.70 1.57 0.09
CA PHE A 147 4.28 0.27 -0.19
C PHE A 147 3.17 -0.76 -0.40
N GLY A 148 3.41 -1.72 -1.27
CA GLY A 148 2.39 -2.72 -1.52
C GLY A 148 2.49 -3.34 -2.91
N ASP A 149 1.46 -4.09 -3.24
CA ASP A 149 1.23 -4.63 -4.57
C ASP A 149 0.34 -3.69 -5.40
N SER A 150 -0.54 -4.22 -6.24
CA SER A 150 -1.51 -3.43 -7.01
C SER A 150 -2.52 -2.67 -6.11
N PHE A 151 -2.81 -3.17 -4.89
CA PHE A 151 -3.60 -2.42 -3.91
C PHE A 151 -2.83 -1.23 -3.35
N GLY A 152 -1.55 -1.41 -3.04
CA GLY A 152 -0.67 -0.31 -2.66
C GLY A 152 -0.60 0.78 -3.73
N GLU A 153 -0.56 0.40 -5.02
CA GLU A 153 -0.58 1.36 -6.12
C GLU A 153 -1.89 2.17 -6.16
N GLY A 154 -3.04 1.50 -5.97
CA GLY A 154 -4.34 2.17 -5.91
C GLY A 154 -4.47 3.10 -4.70
N ILE A 155 -3.98 2.67 -3.53
CA ILE A 155 -3.90 3.49 -2.31
C ILE A 155 -3.00 4.70 -2.54
N TRP A 156 -1.83 4.52 -3.18
CA TRP A 156 -0.97 5.63 -3.54
C TRP A 156 -1.71 6.66 -4.40
N ALA A 157 -2.44 6.21 -5.43
CA ALA A 157 -3.20 7.11 -6.30
C ALA A 157 -4.24 7.92 -5.51
N ALA A 158 -4.99 7.28 -4.59
CA ALA A 158 -5.95 7.97 -3.74
C ALA A 158 -5.29 8.97 -2.78
N LEU A 159 -4.21 8.57 -2.11
CA LEU A 159 -3.49 9.46 -1.19
C LEU A 159 -2.82 10.63 -1.90
N TYR A 160 -2.36 10.45 -3.14
CA TYR A 160 -1.78 11.53 -3.94
C TYR A 160 -2.76 12.70 -4.15
N TRP A 161 -4.06 12.40 -4.30
CA TRP A 161 -5.10 13.42 -4.45
C TRP A 161 -5.64 13.93 -3.12
N THR A 162 -5.69 13.10 -2.10
CA THR A 162 -6.31 13.42 -0.80
C THR A 162 -5.34 14.00 0.22
N LEU A 163 -4.02 13.87 0.00
CA LEU A 163 -2.94 14.53 0.75
C LEU A 163 -2.12 15.40 -0.22
N PRO A 164 -2.65 16.56 -0.66
CA PRO A 164 -2.04 17.34 -1.73
C PRO A 164 -0.80 18.11 -1.27
N LYS A 165 0.06 18.46 -2.23
CA LYS A 165 1.25 19.30 -1.99
C LYS A 165 0.91 20.65 -1.38
N SER A 166 -0.27 21.22 -1.67
CA SER A 166 -0.75 22.46 -1.08
C SER A 166 -0.95 22.39 0.44
N GLU A 167 -1.09 21.18 0.99
CA GLU A 167 -1.13 20.92 2.43
C GLU A 167 0.22 20.45 2.99
N HIS A 168 1.32 20.65 2.24
CA HIS A 168 2.68 20.22 2.58
C HIS A 168 2.88 18.70 2.68
N TYR A 169 2.15 17.90 1.86
CA TYR A 169 2.41 16.48 1.72
C TYR A 169 3.14 16.15 0.42
N GLN A 170 4.01 15.14 0.47
CA GLN A 170 4.63 14.53 -0.70
C GLN A 170 4.37 13.02 -0.65
N VAL A 171 3.44 12.54 -1.48
CA VAL A 171 3.08 11.11 -1.53
C VAL A 171 3.93 10.40 -2.59
N ILE A 172 4.67 9.37 -2.17
CA ILE A 172 5.66 8.66 -2.96
C ILE A 172 5.19 7.23 -3.20
N LYS A 173 5.30 6.75 -4.45
CA LYS A 173 4.95 5.39 -4.82
C LYS A 173 6.17 4.48 -4.72
N PHE A 174 6.11 3.50 -3.81
CA PHE A 174 7.02 2.35 -3.73
C PHE A 174 6.31 1.02 -4.01
N ALA A 175 4.99 1.08 -4.17
CA ALA A 175 4.18 -0.08 -4.51
C ALA A 175 4.55 -0.63 -5.91
N GLU A 176 4.55 -1.97 -6.05
CA GLU A 176 4.86 -2.68 -7.27
C GLU A 176 3.90 -3.83 -7.50
N ARG A 177 3.24 -3.82 -8.66
CA ARG A 177 2.21 -4.81 -9.02
C ARG A 177 2.76 -6.23 -9.01
N SER A 178 1.88 -7.18 -8.73
CA SER A 178 2.18 -8.62 -8.76
C SER A 178 3.25 -9.09 -7.78
N THR A 179 3.61 -8.25 -6.80
CA THR A 179 4.51 -8.60 -5.70
C THR A 179 3.74 -9.14 -4.49
N GLY A 180 4.46 -9.68 -3.50
CA GLY A 180 3.89 -10.22 -2.27
C GLY A 180 4.94 -10.94 -1.44
N PHE A 181 4.66 -11.13 -0.15
CA PHE A 181 5.58 -11.80 0.77
C PHE A 181 5.74 -13.30 0.50
N THR A 182 4.80 -13.93 -0.23
CA THR A 182 4.94 -15.31 -0.70
C THR A 182 5.77 -15.42 -1.98
N ARG A 183 6.08 -14.30 -2.65
CA ARG A 183 6.72 -14.23 -3.97
C ARG A 183 8.19 -13.81 -3.94
N TYR A 184 8.89 -14.05 -2.85
CA TYR A 184 10.29 -13.63 -2.65
C TYR A 184 11.28 -14.20 -3.67
N GLN A 185 10.95 -15.31 -4.33
CA GLN A 185 11.76 -15.80 -5.45
C GLN A 185 11.78 -14.85 -6.66
N SER A 186 10.70 -14.07 -6.85
CA SER A 186 10.61 -13.08 -7.91
C SER A 186 11.19 -11.73 -7.49
N LEU A 187 10.92 -11.30 -6.25
CA LEU A 187 11.39 -10.04 -5.70
C LEU A 187 11.45 -10.12 -4.17
N ASN A 188 12.63 -9.89 -3.59
CA ASN A 188 12.78 -9.70 -2.15
C ASN A 188 12.28 -8.30 -1.78
N LEU A 189 11.13 -8.24 -1.09
CA LEU A 189 10.51 -6.98 -0.72
C LEU A 189 11.31 -6.20 0.32
N GLU A 190 12.05 -6.88 1.20
CA GLU A 190 12.91 -6.23 2.21
C GLU A 190 14.08 -5.51 1.53
N ASP A 191 14.76 -6.17 0.58
CA ASP A 191 15.87 -5.56 -0.18
C ASP A 191 15.39 -4.37 -1.02
N LYS A 192 14.22 -4.52 -1.65
CA LYS A 192 13.59 -3.43 -2.41
C LYS A 192 13.28 -2.25 -1.50
N ALA A 193 12.58 -2.47 -0.40
CA ALA A 193 12.22 -1.39 0.53
C ALA A 193 13.47 -0.72 1.12
N ALA A 194 14.52 -1.47 1.47
CA ALA A 194 15.79 -0.90 1.93
C ALA A 194 16.41 0.04 0.90
N THR A 195 16.39 -0.36 -0.38
CA THR A 195 16.88 0.47 -1.49
C THR A 195 16.04 1.73 -1.67
N ASP A 196 14.72 1.57 -1.70
CA ASP A 196 13.76 2.66 -1.90
C ASP A 196 13.88 3.74 -0.82
N ILE A 197 13.87 3.34 0.46
CA ILE A 197 13.93 4.29 1.59
C ILE A 197 15.33 4.88 1.81
N ALA A 198 16.40 4.20 1.38
CA ALA A 198 17.73 4.77 1.36
C ALA A 198 17.85 5.90 0.33
N ALA A 199 17.23 5.72 -0.84
CA ALA A 199 17.18 6.74 -1.88
C ALA A 199 16.21 7.89 -1.53
N GLN A 200 15.07 7.57 -0.95
CA GLN A 200 14.01 8.54 -0.63
C GLN A 200 13.34 8.19 0.70
N PRO A 201 13.91 8.66 1.83
CA PRO A 201 13.38 8.41 3.17
C PRO A 201 11.99 9.02 3.38
N VAL A 202 11.14 8.34 4.17
CA VAL A 202 9.75 8.76 4.42
C VAL A 202 9.48 9.02 5.90
N ASP A 203 8.56 9.94 6.19
CA ASP A 203 8.09 10.21 7.56
C ASP A 203 6.97 9.26 7.96
N ILE A 204 6.15 8.86 6.99
CA ILE A 204 5.02 7.95 7.16
C ILE A 204 5.09 6.87 6.07
N ALA A 205 4.96 5.61 6.46
CA ALA A 205 4.87 4.47 5.58
C ALA A 205 3.46 3.87 5.64
N VAL A 206 2.81 3.73 4.50
CA VAL A 206 1.50 3.07 4.33
C VAL A 206 1.72 1.78 3.57
N ILE A 207 1.29 0.67 4.14
CA ILE A 207 1.53 -0.67 3.59
C ILE A 207 0.19 -1.34 3.25
N SER A 208 0.09 -1.98 2.07
CA SER A 208 -1.02 -2.86 1.71
C SER A 208 -0.56 -3.97 0.78
N PHE A 209 -0.57 -5.21 1.29
CA PHE A 209 -0.26 -6.44 0.57
C PHE A 209 -1.32 -7.50 0.87
N GLY A 210 -1.32 -8.57 0.08
CA GLY A 210 -2.01 -9.80 0.44
C GLY A 210 -2.87 -10.41 -0.65
N ALA A 211 -3.38 -9.64 -1.60
CA ALA A 211 -4.19 -10.20 -2.67
C ALA A 211 -3.42 -11.23 -3.53
N ASN A 212 -2.11 -11.04 -3.66
CA ASN A 212 -1.21 -11.98 -4.34
C ASN A 212 -0.68 -13.09 -3.43
N ASP A 213 -0.95 -13.02 -2.13
CA ASP A 213 -0.37 -13.91 -1.12
C ASP A 213 -1.34 -15.01 -0.65
N THR A 214 -2.53 -15.11 -1.27
CA THR A 214 -3.50 -16.18 -1.01
C THR A 214 -3.05 -17.52 -1.60
N GLN A 215 -1.81 -17.90 -1.31
CA GLN A 215 -1.16 -19.12 -1.77
C GLN A 215 -0.20 -19.65 -0.72
N GLY A 216 0.37 -20.83 -0.96
CA GLY A 216 1.42 -21.39 -0.10
C GLY A 216 2.67 -20.50 -0.08
N ILE A 217 3.44 -20.58 1.00
CA ILE A 217 4.72 -19.88 1.15
C ILE A 217 5.87 -20.89 1.17
N TYR A 218 6.91 -20.62 0.38
CA TYR A 218 8.17 -21.35 0.47
C TYR A 218 9.08 -20.68 1.51
N ASP A 219 9.52 -21.43 2.50
CA ASP A 219 10.42 -20.97 3.53
C ASP A 219 11.24 -22.14 4.07
N ASP A 220 12.56 -21.96 4.22
CA ASP A 220 13.50 -22.93 4.76
C ASP A 220 13.33 -24.36 4.20
N GLY A 221 13.28 -24.47 2.86
CA GLY A 221 13.18 -25.76 2.16
C GLY A 221 11.78 -26.38 2.13
N HIS A 222 10.77 -25.77 2.74
CA HIS A 222 9.41 -26.28 2.85
C HIS A 222 8.39 -25.36 2.18
N VAL A 223 7.30 -25.96 1.70
CA VAL A 223 6.12 -25.23 1.22
C VAL A 223 5.02 -25.38 2.26
N TYR A 224 4.63 -24.29 2.88
CA TYR A 224 3.54 -24.26 3.85
C TYR A 224 2.25 -23.82 3.17
N PRO A 225 1.14 -24.59 3.30
CA PRO A 225 -0.17 -24.18 2.77
C PRO A 225 -0.65 -22.87 3.39
N LEU A 226 -1.45 -22.10 2.62
CA LEU A 226 -2.03 -20.84 3.05
C LEU A 226 -2.62 -20.93 4.48
N LEU A 227 -2.25 -19.97 5.32
CA LEU A 227 -2.71 -19.78 6.70
C LEU A 227 -2.47 -20.97 7.65
N SER A 228 -1.72 -22.01 7.23
CA SER A 228 -1.24 -23.03 8.16
C SER A 228 -0.31 -22.43 9.23
N PRO A 229 -0.07 -23.08 10.38
CA PRO A 229 0.84 -22.57 11.41
C PRO A 229 2.24 -22.22 10.85
N GLY A 230 2.79 -23.07 9.98
CA GLY A 230 4.07 -22.82 9.32
C GLY A 230 4.04 -21.61 8.39
N TRP A 231 2.95 -21.46 7.62
CA TRP A 231 2.74 -20.29 6.77
C TRP A 231 2.66 -18.99 7.59
N LYS A 232 1.84 -18.98 8.64
CA LYS A 232 1.70 -17.80 9.52
C LYS A 232 3.03 -17.41 10.15
N ALA A 233 3.80 -18.39 10.62
CA ALA A 233 5.12 -18.15 11.19
C ALA A 233 6.12 -17.58 10.16
N ALA A 234 6.17 -18.13 8.95
CA ALA A 234 7.07 -17.68 7.89
C ALA A 234 6.68 -16.30 7.36
N TYR A 235 5.40 -16.10 7.08
CA TYR A 235 4.85 -14.85 6.59
C TYR A 235 4.98 -13.73 7.62
N GLY A 236 4.59 -13.99 8.88
CA GLY A 236 4.69 -13.04 9.99
C GLY A 236 6.13 -12.58 10.22
N ARG A 237 7.12 -13.49 10.14
CA ARG A 237 8.54 -13.09 10.22
C ARG A 237 8.94 -12.11 9.11
N ARG A 238 8.48 -12.33 7.86
CA ARG A 238 8.78 -11.41 6.74
C ARG A 238 8.12 -10.05 6.94
N VAL A 239 6.85 -10.04 7.35
CA VAL A 239 6.11 -8.81 7.68
C VAL A 239 6.79 -8.05 8.81
N ALA A 240 7.15 -8.74 9.90
CA ALA A 240 7.80 -8.11 11.04
C ALA A 240 9.15 -7.46 10.67
N ARG A 241 9.99 -8.15 9.87
CA ARG A 241 11.27 -7.60 9.38
C ARG A 241 11.05 -6.40 8.46
N TYR A 242 10.05 -6.47 7.58
CA TYR A 242 9.69 -5.37 6.68
C TYR A 242 9.28 -4.10 7.47
N ILE A 243 8.43 -4.26 8.48
CA ILE A 243 8.00 -3.17 9.36
C ILE A 243 9.18 -2.63 10.18
N ALA A 244 10.01 -3.51 10.73
CA ALA A 244 11.19 -3.11 11.49
C ALA A 244 12.16 -2.27 10.65
N LEU A 245 12.36 -2.63 9.38
CA LEU A 245 13.18 -1.90 8.43
C LEU A 245 12.65 -0.47 8.21
N LEU A 246 11.35 -0.29 8.01
CA LEU A 246 10.74 1.02 7.82
C LEU A 246 10.81 1.87 9.10
N ARG A 247 10.57 1.26 10.27
CA ARG A 247 10.67 1.93 11.58
C ARG A 247 12.11 2.33 11.93
N ALA A 248 13.10 1.53 11.55
CA ALA A 248 14.52 1.86 11.76
C ALA A 248 14.94 3.16 11.04
N GLN A 249 14.24 3.53 9.96
CA GLN A 249 14.42 4.81 9.26
C GLN A 249 13.60 5.96 9.89
N GLY A 250 12.89 5.69 10.97
CA GLY A 250 12.10 6.68 11.70
C GLY A 250 10.70 6.92 11.11
N ALA A 251 10.20 6.03 10.26
CA ALA A 251 8.86 6.16 9.69
C ALA A 251 7.77 5.68 10.66
N MET A 252 6.69 6.45 10.78
CA MET A 252 5.42 5.95 11.31
C MET A 252 4.79 4.99 10.31
N VAL A 253 4.38 3.81 10.75
CA VAL A 253 3.86 2.75 9.87
C VAL A 253 2.36 2.55 10.07
N TYR A 254 1.60 2.48 8.97
CA TYR A 254 0.21 2.06 8.91
C TYR A 254 0.06 0.84 8.00
N TRP A 255 -0.80 -0.11 8.38
CA TRP A 255 -1.18 -1.22 7.53
C TRP A 255 -2.65 -1.09 7.11
N VAL A 256 -2.91 -1.13 5.80
CA VAL A 256 -4.26 -1.05 5.24
C VAL A 256 -4.69 -2.44 4.80
N GLY A 257 -5.81 -2.91 5.34
CA GLY A 257 -6.43 -4.18 4.99
C GLY A 257 -7.00 -4.18 3.57
N LEU A 258 -7.41 -5.34 3.11
CA LEU A 258 -7.96 -5.56 1.78
C LEU A 258 -9.50 -5.45 1.81
N PRO A 259 -10.12 -4.92 0.75
CA PRO A 259 -11.55 -4.79 0.65
C PRO A 259 -12.23 -6.13 0.35
N LYS A 260 -13.55 -6.18 0.46
CA LYS A 260 -14.37 -7.33 0.04
C LYS A 260 -14.18 -7.65 -1.44
N MET A 261 -14.19 -8.94 -1.81
CA MET A 261 -13.98 -9.42 -3.18
C MET A 261 -15.28 -9.95 -3.79
N ARG A 262 -15.38 -9.93 -5.15
CA ARG A 262 -16.56 -10.45 -5.85
C ARG A 262 -16.68 -11.97 -5.75
N ASN A 263 -15.56 -12.68 -5.94
CA ASN A 263 -15.53 -14.13 -5.86
C ASN A 263 -15.62 -14.58 -4.40
N PRO A 264 -16.64 -15.34 -3.97
CA PRO A 264 -16.84 -15.69 -2.57
C PRO A 264 -15.71 -16.52 -1.96
N GLN A 265 -15.08 -17.40 -2.74
CA GLN A 265 -13.96 -18.23 -2.27
C GLN A 265 -12.72 -17.35 -2.03
N PHE A 266 -12.42 -16.47 -2.97
CA PHE A 266 -11.31 -15.52 -2.83
C PHE A 266 -11.57 -14.54 -1.70
N ASP A 267 -12.81 -14.05 -1.57
CA ASP A 267 -13.24 -13.18 -0.47
C ASP A 267 -13.02 -13.81 0.90
N SER A 268 -13.38 -15.09 1.05
CA SER A 268 -13.13 -15.84 2.29
C SER A 268 -11.63 -15.93 2.63
N GLN A 269 -10.76 -16.11 1.63
CA GLN A 269 -9.31 -16.10 1.84
C GLN A 269 -8.81 -14.71 2.25
N ILE A 270 -9.32 -13.65 1.61
CA ILE A 270 -8.96 -12.26 1.94
C ILE A 270 -9.43 -11.87 3.34
N ALA A 271 -10.64 -12.27 3.75
CA ALA A 271 -11.13 -12.05 5.11
C ALA A 271 -10.20 -12.71 6.14
N ALA A 272 -9.83 -13.98 5.93
CA ALA A 272 -8.90 -14.69 6.82
C ALA A 272 -7.47 -14.09 6.81
N MET A 273 -7.04 -13.50 5.70
CA MET A 273 -5.79 -12.72 5.64
C MET A 273 -5.90 -11.41 6.43
N ASN A 274 -7.02 -10.71 6.35
CA ASN A 274 -7.26 -9.50 7.13
C ASN A 274 -7.26 -9.79 8.64
N ASP A 275 -7.89 -10.90 9.07
CA ASP A 275 -7.85 -11.34 10.47
C ASP A 275 -6.41 -11.62 10.92
N PHE A 276 -5.63 -12.32 10.09
CA PHE A 276 -4.22 -12.55 10.36
C PHE A 276 -3.43 -11.24 10.48
N TYR A 277 -3.61 -10.30 9.54
CA TYR A 277 -2.95 -8.98 9.60
C TYR A 277 -3.35 -8.18 10.83
N SER A 278 -4.63 -8.19 11.19
CA SER A 278 -5.10 -7.50 12.40
C SER A 278 -4.38 -7.99 13.64
N GLY A 279 -4.19 -9.33 13.78
CA GLY A 279 -3.44 -9.94 14.87
C GLY A 279 -1.96 -9.59 14.86
N GLU A 280 -1.30 -9.70 13.70
CA GLU A 280 0.12 -9.37 13.55
C GLU A 280 0.39 -7.88 13.80
N MET A 281 -0.46 -7.00 13.30
CA MET A 281 -0.31 -5.55 13.51
C MET A 281 -0.51 -5.18 14.97
N ALA A 282 -1.47 -5.80 15.67
CA ALA A 282 -1.65 -5.61 17.10
C ALA A 282 -0.40 -6.06 17.89
N ALA A 283 0.20 -7.20 17.52
CA ALA A 283 1.43 -7.70 18.16
C ALA A 283 2.67 -6.82 17.89
N LEU A 284 2.66 -6.08 16.77
CA LEU A 284 3.75 -5.19 16.35
C LEU A 284 3.51 -3.72 16.71
N ASP A 285 2.43 -3.39 17.42
CA ASP A 285 2.01 -2.01 17.70
C ASP A 285 1.91 -1.14 16.42
N VAL A 286 1.37 -1.72 15.34
CA VAL A 286 1.11 -1.03 14.07
C VAL A 286 -0.38 -0.78 13.93
N PRO A 287 -0.85 0.44 13.70
CA PRO A 287 -2.25 0.71 13.40
C PRO A 287 -2.70 -0.04 12.14
N PHE A 288 -3.70 -0.92 12.31
CA PHE A 288 -4.38 -1.61 11.22
C PHE A 288 -5.66 -0.86 10.84
N LEU A 289 -5.86 -0.66 9.53
CA LEU A 289 -7.05 -0.01 8.99
C LEU A 289 -7.88 -1.03 8.22
N PRO A 290 -8.97 -1.54 8.79
CA PRO A 290 -9.89 -2.43 8.09
C PRO A 290 -10.62 -1.65 6.98
N THR A 291 -10.77 -2.26 5.82
CA THR A 291 -11.41 -1.63 4.65
C THR A 291 -12.68 -2.34 4.19
N GLU A 292 -12.96 -3.53 4.73
CA GLU A 292 -14.08 -4.36 4.30
C GLU A 292 -15.42 -3.62 4.41
N ALA A 293 -15.76 -3.06 5.59
CA ALA A 293 -17.00 -2.35 5.83
C ALA A 293 -17.18 -1.10 4.95
N LEU A 294 -16.07 -0.52 4.45
CA LEU A 294 -16.09 0.64 3.56
C LEU A 294 -16.26 0.25 2.09
N SER A 295 -16.17 -1.04 1.76
CA SER A 295 -16.12 -1.56 0.40
C SER A 295 -17.37 -2.35 0.00
N VAL A 296 -18.40 -2.33 0.84
CA VAL A 296 -19.65 -3.08 0.68
C VAL A 296 -20.85 -2.15 0.58
N ASP A 297 -21.99 -2.70 0.11
CA ASP A 297 -23.28 -2.03 0.15
C ASP A 297 -23.92 -2.06 1.56
N ASP A 298 -25.13 -1.54 1.67
CA ASP A 298 -25.87 -1.46 2.93
C ASP A 298 -26.28 -2.85 3.50
N GLN A 299 -26.22 -3.91 2.67
CA GLN A 299 -26.43 -5.30 3.08
C GLN A 299 -25.12 -6.04 3.40
N GLY A 300 -23.97 -5.35 3.34
CA GLY A 300 -22.66 -5.95 3.57
C GLY A 300 -22.18 -6.82 2.41
N GLN A 301 -22.72 -6.62 1.20
CA GLN A 301 -22.39 -7.40 0.02
C GLN A 301 -21.44 -6.63 -0.91
N PHE A 302 -20.70 -7.40 -1.74
CA PHE A 302 -19.93 -6.80 -2.82
C PHE A 302 -20.84 -6.08 -3.81
N SER A 303 -20.56 -4.83 -4.10
CA SER A 303 -21.21 -4.07 -5.15
C SER A 303 -20.19 -3.30 -5.98
N ILE A 304 -20.42 -3.22 -7.31
CA ILE A 304 -19.60 -2.40 -8.21
C ILE A 304 -19.85 -0.92 -7.94
N ARG A 305 -21.08 -0.58 -7.59
CA ARG A 305 -21.51 0.80 -7.33
C ARG A 305 -21.87 0.95 -5.87
N LEU A 306 -21.47 2.04 -5.27
CA LEU A 306 -21.81 2.39 -3.89
C LEU A 306 -22.16 3.88 -3.84
N VAL A 307 -22.99 4.26 -2.88
CA VAL A 307 -23.25 5.68 -2.62
C VAL A 307 -22.03 6.31 -1.98
N ASP A 308 -21.45 7.32 -2.63
CA ASP A 308 -20.36 8.10 -2.05
C ASP A 308 -20.90 8.91 -0.85
N PRO A 309 -20.28 8.78 0.34
CA PRO A 309 -20.76 9.46 1.54
C PRO A 309 -20.64 10.99 1.47
N LYS A 310 -19.74 11.53 0.65
CA LYS A 310 -19.49 12.96 0.50
C LYS A 310 -20.46 13.59 -0.52
N THR A 311 -20.55 12.99 -1.71
CA THR A 311 -21.36 13.52 -2.82
C THR A 311 -22.80 13.07 -2.77
N ARG A 312 -23.12 12.00 -2.01
CA ARG A 312 -24.40 11.30 -1.95
C ARG A 312 -24.86 10.74 -3.30
N LYS A 313 -23.93 10.58 -4.24
CA LYS A 313 -24.19 10.01 -5.55
C LYS A 313 -23.80 8.54 -5.58
N ASP A 314 -24.55 7.78 -6.38
CA ASP A 314 -24.17 6.41 -6.71
C ASP A 314 -23.04 6.42 -7.75
N GLU A 315 -21.88 5.88 -7.38
CA GLU A 315 -20.66 5.92 -8.17
C GLU A 315 -20.02 4.54 -8.34
N ILE A 316 -19.23 4.36 -9.41
CA ILE A 316 -18.48 3.13 -9.62
C ILE A 316 -17.29 3.13 -8.66
N MET A 317 -17.34 2.20 -7.69
CA MET A 317 -16.30 2.06 -6.65
C MET A 317 -15.36 0.88 -6.91
N ARG A 318 -15.70 -0.02 -7.84
CA ARG A 318 -14.92 -1.23 -8.13
C ARG A 318 -14.55 -1.32 -9.61
N ALA A 319 -13.38 -1.90 -9.86
CA ALA A 319 -13.01 -2.31 -11.22
C ALA A 319 -13.80 -3.56 -11.66
N ASP A 320 -13.85 -3.80 -12.97
CA ASP A 320 -14.63 -4.89 -13.56
C ASP A 320 -14.09 -6.29 -13.21
N ASP A 321 -12.84 -6.39 -12.75
CA ASP A 321 -12.24 -7.66 -12.34
C ASP A 321 -12.81 -8.21 -11.01
N GLY A 322 -13.53 -7.38 -10.25
CA GLY A 322 -14.11 -7.76 -8.97
C GLY A 322 -13.10 -7.89 -7.83
N ILE A 323 -11.88 -7.40 -8.04
CA ILE A 323 -10.74 -7.42 -7.10
C ILE A 323 -10.35 -6.00 -6.73
N HIS A 324 -9.98 -5.19 -7.72
CA HIS A 324 -9.49 -3.84 -7.49
C HIS A 324 -10.62 -2.82 -7.28
N MET A 325 -10.25 -1.69 -6.71
CA MET A 325 -11.14 -0.54 -6.59
C MET A 325 -10.92 0.41 -7.78
N SER A 326 -11.93 1.25 -8.07
CA SER A 326 -11.75 2.46 -8.86
C SER A 326 -11.04 3.54 -8.02
N ILE A 327 -10.64 4.68 -8.60
CA ILE A 327 -10.06 5.79 -7.83
C ILE A 327 -11.02 6.29 -6.74
N PRO A 328 -12.31 6.60 -7.01
CA PRO A 328 -13.26 6.92 -5.95
C PRO A 328 -13.39 5.84 -4.88
N GLY A 329 -13.31 4.55 -5.28
CA GLY A 329 -13.32 3.44 -4.36
C GLY A 329 -12.09 3.42 -3.44
N TYR A 330 -10.89 3.64 -3.96
CA TYR A 330 -9.68 3.78 -3.15
C TYR A 330 -9.76 4.99 -2.22
N GLU A 331 -10.25 6.15 -2.68
CA GLU A 331 -10.46 7.32 -1.83
C GLU A 331 -11.44 7.04 -0.69
N ARG A 332 -12.51 6.28 -0.96
CA ARG A 332 -13.48 5.86 0.05
C ARG A 332 -12.84 5.01 1.14
N ILE A 333 -12.11 3.94 0.78
CA ILE A 333 -11.51 3.03 1.76
C ILE A 333 -10.31 3.65 2.50
N THR A 334 -9.64 4.64 1.92
CA THR A 334 -8.52 5.35 2.56
C THR A 334 -8.94 6.60 3.33
N GLY A 335 -10.20 7.01 3.27
CA GLY A 335 -10.70 8.18 3.99
C GLY A 335 -10.34 8.22 5.47
N PRO A 336 -10.57 7.15 6.25
CA PRO A 336 -10.16 7.07 7.66
C PRO A 336 -8.64 7.18 7.85
N LEU A 337 -7.84 6.60 6.94
CA LEU A 337 -6.38 6.73 6.97
C LEU A 337 -5.94 8.19 6.80
N VAL A 338 -6.51 8.90 5.83
CA VAL A 338 -6.21 10.33 5.59
C VAL A 338 -6.47 11.15 6.85
N GLN A 339 -7.59 10.91 7.54
CA GLN A 339 -7.89 11.59 8.80
C GLN A 339 -6.88 11.26 9.90
N ARG A 340 -6.50 9.98 10.06
CA ARG A 340 -5.48 9.57 11.04
C ARG A 340 -4.13 10.21 10.76
N ILE A 341 -3.70 10.22 9.48
CA ILE A 341 -2.44 10.88 9.07
C ILE A 341 -2.49 12.37 9.42
N ARG A 342 -3.57 13.07 9.07
CA ARG A 342 -3.72 14.50 9.38
C ARG A 342 -3.69 14.78 10.87
N THR A 343 -4.42 14.00 11.67
CA THR A 343 -4.43 14.12 13.12
C THR A 343 -3.05 13.87 13.72
N TYR A 344 -2.37 12.80 13.28
CA TYR A 344 -1.02 12.47 13.75
C TYR A 344 0.00 13.56 13.40
N VAL A 345 -0.06 14.12 12.20
CA VAL A 345 0.79 15.24 11.78
C VAL A 345 0.48 16.51 12.58
N ALA A 346 -0.78 16.82 12.83
CA ALA A 346 -1.15 17.97 13.67
C ALA A 346 -0.59 17.83 15.08
N SER A 347 -0.81 16.69 15.74
CA SER A 347 -0.25 16.39 17.06
C SER A 347 1.28 16.42 17.07
N SER A 348 1.92 15.99 15.97
CA SER A 348 3.38 16.06 15.82
C SER A 348 3.89 17.52 15.70
N ARG A 349 3.14 18.42 15.07
CA ARG A 349 3.45 19.85 15.01
C ARG A 349 3.37 20.50 16.38
N ASP A 350 2.32 20.19 17.16
CA ASP A 350 2.17 20.70 18.53
C ASP A 350 3.30 20.21 19.44
N MET A 351 3.66 18.94 19.35
CA MET A 351 4.78 18.35 20.08
C MET A 351 6.11 18.99 19.66
N ALA A 352 6.34 19.17 18.36
CA ALA A 352 7.56 19.79 17.84
C ALA A 352 7.71 21.23 18.30
N ALA A 353 6.63 22.01 18.35
CA ALA A 353 6.63 23.37 18.88
C ALA A 353 7.02 23.43 20.37
N THR A 354 6.65 22.39 21.13
CA THR A 354 7.04 22.26 22.54
C THR A 354 8.52 21.88 22.69
N ILE A 355 9.02 20.95 21.87
CA ILE A 355 10.40 20.44 21.95
C ILE A 355 11.40 21.43 21.33
N PHE A 356 11.02 22.10 20.25
CA PHE A 356 11.84 23.03 19.48
C PHE A 356 11.24 24.44 19.47
N PRO A 357 11.16 25.14 20.64
CA PRO A 357 10.55 26.45 20.67
C PRO A 357 11.33 27.43 19.79
N VAL A 358 10.63 28.07 18.85
CA VAL A 358 11.19 29.18 18.06
C VAL A 358 11.52 30.30 19.03
N ARG A 359 12.81 30.60 19.27
CA ARG A 359 13.21 31.76 20.03
C ARG A 359 12.73 33.01 19.30
N SER A 360 11.69 33.62 19.79
CA SER A 360 11.21 34.92 19.30
C SER A 360 12.36 35.92 19.34
N GLY A 361 12.71 36.54 18.21
CA GLY A 361 13.86 37.45 18.05
C GLY A 361 13.85 38.68 18.99
N SER A 362 12.78 38.89 19.79
CA SER A 362 12.69 39.89 20.81
C SER A 362 13.62 39.70 22.03
N GLN A 363 14.10 38.48 22.28
CA GLN A 363 15.05 38.21 23.36
C GLN A 363 16.53 38.43 22.96
N GLN A 364 16.87 38.47 21.67
CA GLN A 364 18.23 38.76 21.22
C GLN A 364 18.59 40.25 21.31
N LEU A 365 17.61 41.14 21.22
CA LEU A 365 17.83 42.59 21.36
C LEU A 365 18.04 43.05 22.83
N ALA A 366 17.50 42.31 23.82
CA ALA A 366 17.66 42.63 25.22
C ALA A 366 19.04 42.29 25.77
N SER A 367 19.74 41.29 25.21
CA SER A 367 21.08 40.88 25.65
C SER A 367 22.21 41.68 25.00
N ALA A 368 21.93 42.42 23.91
CA ALA A 368 22.92 43.26 23.22
C ALA A 368 23.04 44.67 23.81
N ASN A 369 22.00 45.15 24.54
CA ASN A 369 21.99 46.50 25.12
C ASN A 369 22.43 46.56 26.60
N GLY A 370 22.92 45.45 27.16
CA GLY A 370 23.37 45.39 28.58
C GLY A 370 24.87 45.57 28.80
N ARG A 371 25.64 46.12 27.88
CA ARG A 371 27.03 46.49 28.09
C ARG A 371 27.27 47.97 27.79
N GLY A 372 27.18 48.76 28.77
CA GLY A 372 27.73 50.12 28.86
C GLY A 372 27.69 50.59 30.32
N PRO A 373 28.47 51.56 30.65
CA PRO A 373 29.91 51.80 30.48
C PRO A 373 30.74 51.38 31.66
#